data_1141789c84fefd1029c4c2400482ddae
#
_entry.id   1141789c84fefd1029c4c2400482ddae
#
_cell.length_a   1.000
_cell.length_b   1.000
_cell.length_c   1.000
_cell.angle_alpha   90.00
_cell.angle_beta   90.00
_cell.angle_gamma   90.00
#
_symmetry.space_group_name_H-M   'P 1'
#
loop_
_entity.id
_entity.type
_entity.pdbx_description
1 polymer ?
#
loop_
_entity_poly.entity_id
_entity_poly.type
_entity_poly.pdbx_seq_one_letter_code
_entity_poly.pdbx_strand_id
1 'polypeptide(L)'
;YKVATSPIGGTAGTLSYGALLDFWAQFDPYTMNTMLVSNDMMLAMLKLSEFQNPNTGLNFQATGKLTTPLGAKLLRSSAVPAGTIIGLDKNYALEQICGSEVVVEYDKLIDRQLERAAITSVSGFAKLFTDAAKVLKV
;
A
#
# COMPACT_ATOMS: atom_id res chain seq x y z
N TYR A 1 -14.70 -8.23 -2.04
CA TYR A 1 -13.76 -7.62 -1.09
C TYR A 1 -14.42 -6.42 -0.42
N LYS A 2 -15.10 -6.65 0.71
CA LYS A 2 -15.52 -5.51 1.54
C LYS A 2 -14.35 -5.13 2.43
N VAL A 3 -13.58 -4.16 1.98
CA VAL A 3 -12.69 -3.42 2.86
C VAL A 3 -13.60 -2.60 3.77
N ALA A 4 -13.46 -2.75 5.09
CA ALA A 4 -14.19 -1.92 6.03
C ALA A 4 -13.79 -0.46 5.77
N THR A 5 -14.68 0.29 5.14
CA THR A 5 -14.55 1.73 5.00
C THR A 5 -15.11 2.32 6.26
N SER A 6 -14.27 2.70 7.20
CA SER A 6 -14.67 3.65 8.24
C SER A 6 -14.57 5.04 7.63
N PRO A 7 -15.69 5.75 7.45
CA PRO A 7 -15.63 7.17 7.13
C PRO A 7 -15.16 7.87 8.40
N ILE A 8 -13.89 8.20 8.45
CA ILE A 8 -13.37 9.09 9.47
C ILE A 8 -13.80 10.48 9.07
N GLY A 9 -14.44 11.19 9.98
CA GLY A 9 -15.00 12.50 9.75
C GLY A 9 -13.96 13.53 9.33
N GLY A 10 -13.70 13.55 8.03
CA GLY A 10 -13.03 14.64 7.33
C GLY A 10 -14.02 15.24 6.36
N THR A 11 -13.96 16.52 6.12
CA THR A 11 -14.72 17.16 5.06
C THR A 11 -14.33 16.51 3.75
N ALA A 12 -15.29 15.92 3.04
CA ALA A 12 -15.05 15.26 1.76
C ALA A 12 -14.26 16.20 0.84
N GLY A 13 -13.10 15.76 0.39
CA GLY A 13 -12.27 16.49 -0.56
C GLY A 13 -11.05 17.22 0.00
N THR A 14 -10.79 17.21 1.31
CA THR A 14 -9.60 17.86 1.88
C THR A 14 -8.87 16.95 2.86
N LEU A 15 -7.67 16.52 2.49
CA LEU A 15 -6.79 15.79 3.38
C LEU A 15 -6.23 16.75 4.45
N SER A 16 -6.38 16.38 5.72
CA SER A 16 -5.77 17.08 6.85
C SER A 16 -4.83 16.16 7.64
N TYR A 17 -3.86 16.74 8.32
CA TYR A 17 -2.97 15.97 9.19
C TYR A 17 -3.75 15.31 10.35
N GLY A 18 -4.77 15.99 10.89
CA GLY A 18 -5.65 15.42 11.90
C GLY A 18 -6.35 14.14 11.44
N ALA A 19 -6.86 14.12 10.19
CA ALA A 19 -7.49 12.92 9.63
C ALA A 19 -6.51 11.74 9.51
N LEU A 20 -5.23 12.02 9.25
CA LEU A 20 -4.19 10.99 9.22
C LEU A 20 -3.89 10.43 10.62
N LEU A 21 -3.89 11.29 11.64
CA LEU A 21 -3.71 10.86 13.03
C LEU A 21 -4.89 10.01 13.51
N ASP A 22 -6.12 10.41 13.22
CA ASP A 22 -7.32 9.65 13.55
C ASP A 22 -7.33 8.29 12.84
N PHE A 23 -6.87 8.28 11.58
CA PHE A 23 -6.72 7.05 10.82
C PHE A 23 -5.69 6.11 11.45
N TRP A 24 -4.55 6.63 11.86
CA TRP A 24 -3.51 5.87 12.55
C TRP A 24 -4.01 5.30 13.89
N ALA A 25 -4.73 6.10 14.67
CA ALA A 25 -5.24 5.70 15.99
C ALA A 25 -6.22 4.53 15.92
N GLN A 26 -6.89 4.32 14.78
CA GLN A 26 -7.83 3.21 14.60
C GLN A 26 -7.17 1.85 14.40
N PHE A 27 -5.85 1.79 14.25
CA PHE A 27 -5.16 0.51 14.04
C PHE A 27 -4.92 -0.30 15.31
N ASP A 28 -5.20 0.24 16.49
CA ASP A 28 -5.06 -0.53 17.73
C ASP A 28 -5.92 -1.82 17.68
N PRO A 29 -5.38 -3.00 18.03
CA PRO A 29 -4.05 -3.32 18.60
C PRO A 29 -2.92 -3.52 17.55
N TYR A 30 -3.18 -3.34 16.28
CA TYR A 30 -2.19 -3.50 15.21
C TYR A 30 -1.38 -2.22 15.01
N THR A 31 -0.24 -2.33 14.34
CA THR A 31 0.62 -1.19 14.04
C THR A 31 0.62 -0.92 12.54
N MET A 32 0.16 0.25 12.12
CA MET A 32 0.24 0.65 10.72
C MET A 32 1.70 0.86 10.32
N ASN A 33 2.29 -0.12 9.65
CA ASN A 33 3.69 -0.08 9.19
C ASN A 33 3.82 0.24 7.70
N THR A 34 2.75 0.16 6.95
CA THR A 34 2.73 0.43 5.51
C THR A 34 1.48 1.23 5.13
N MET A 35 1.68 2.25 4.32
CA MET A 35 0.62 3.09 3.79
C MET A 35 0.73 3.13 2.26
N LEU A 36 -0.33 2.67 1.58
CA LEU A 36 -0.45 2.75 0.13
C LEU A 36 -1.31 3.94 -0.24
N VAL A 37 -0.81 4.77 -1.12
CA VAL A 37 -1.50 6.01 -1.52
C VAL A 37 -1.63 6.10 -3.04
N SER A 38 -2.73 6.71 -3.49
CA SER A 38 -2.89 7.13 -4.87
C SER A 38 -1.98 8.32 -5.18
N ASN A 39 -1.77 8.61 -6.46
CA ASN A 39 -0.85 9.68 -6.88
C ASN A 39 -1.32 11.07 -6.43
N ASP A 40 -2.62 11.33 -6.50
CA ASP A 40 -3.26 12.56 -6.06
C ASP A 40 -3.16 12.75 -4.54
N MET A 41 -3.38 11.68 -3.77
CA MET A 41 -3.24 11.72 -2.31
C MET A 41 -1.78 11.89 -1.89
N MET A 42 -0.83 11.30 -2.62
CA MET A 42 0.59 11.54 -2.39
C MET A 42 0.93 13.02 -2.53
N LEU A 43 0.44 13.66 -3.61
CA LEU A 43 0.65 15.09 -3.84
C LEU A 43 -0.04 15.93 -2.76
N ALA A 44 -1.25 15.56 -2.33
CA ALA A 44 -1.97 16.26 -1.27
C ALA A 44 -1.22 16.19 0.07
N MET A 45 -0.66 15.02 0.41
CA MET A 45 0.16 14.85 1.62
C MET A 45 1.42 15.71 1.57
N LEU A 46 2.10 15.78 0.42
CA LEU A 46 3.32 16.60 0.26
C LEU A 46 3.05 18.11 0.40
N LYS A 47 1.80 18.55 0.17
CA LYS A 47 1.40 19.96 0.33
C LYS A 47 1.06 20.33 1.78
N LEU A 48 0.90 19.35 2.67
CA LEU A 48 0.66 19.64 4.07
C LEU A 48 1.90 20.27 4.71
N SER A 49 1.71 21.30 5.51
CA SER A 49 2.79 22.06 6.19
C SER A 49 3.63 21.17 7.09
N GLU A 50 3.02 20.18 7.70
CA GLU A 50 3.66 19.22 8.61
C GLU A 50 4.67 18.34 7.86
N PHE A 51 4.40 18.02 6.60
CA PHE A 51 5.33 17.26 5.75
C PHE A 51 6.42 18.12 5.11
N GLN A 52 6.23 19.42 5.03
CA GLN A 52 7.21 20.36 4.49
C GLN A 52 8.22 20.85 5.53
N ASN A 53 7.93 20.65 6.81
CA ASN A 53 8.79 21.14 7.89
C ASN A 53 10.01 20.22 8.07
N PRO A 54 11.26 20.71 7.84
CA PRO A 54 12.47 19.90 7.96
C PRO A 54 12.73 19.40 9.39
N ASN A 55 12.17 20.05 10.39
CA ASN A 55 12.34 19.67 11.80
C ASN A 55 11.56 18.41 12.18
N THR A 56 10.61 17.97 11.36
CA THR A 56 9.85 16.74 11.59
C THR A 56 10.54 15.47 11.05
N GLY A 57 11.80 15.58 10.58
CA GLY A 57 12.60 14.45 10.13
C GLY A 57 12.25 13.93 8.73
N LEU A 58 11.42 14.65 7.99
CA LEU A 58 10.97 14.26 6.65
C LEU A 58 11.96 14.75 5.59
N ASN A 59 12.99 13.97 5.32
CA ASN A 59 14.04 14.30 4.34
C ASN A 59 13.69 13.84 2.92
N PHE A 60 12.48 14.15 2.43
CA PHE A 60 12.11 13.80 1.06
C PHE A 60 13.04 14.44 0.02
N GLN A 61 13.39 15.71 0.22
CA GLN A 61 14.28 16.46 -0.69
C GLN A 61 15.68 15.86 -0.80
N ALA A 62 16.17 15.23 0.27
CA ALA A 62 17.51 14.64 0.28
C ALA A 62 17.54 13.17 -0.17
N THR A 63 16.49 12.39 0.10
CA THR A 63 16.50 10.93 -0.10
C THR A 63 15.49 10.42 -1.13
N GLY A 64 14.54 11.23 -1.54
CA GLY A 64 13.42 10.81 -2.40
C GLY A 64 12.49 9.77 -1.75
N LYS A 65 12.71 9.45 -0.47
CA LYS A 65 11.89 8.52 0.30
C LYS A 65 11.03 9.29 1.28
N LEU A 66 9.73 9.06 1.22
CA LEU A 66 8.81 9.61 2.18
C LEU A 66 8.59 8.60 3.31
N THR A 67 8.94 9.01 4.51
CA THR A 67 8.54 8.33 5.73
C THR A 67 7.50 9.20 6.40
N THR A 68 6.37 8.65 6.77
CA THR A 68 5.36 9.42 7.51
C THR A 68 5.82 9.64 8.95
N PRO A 69 5.41 10.74 9.60
CA PRO A 69 5.71 10.95 11.02
C PRO A 69 5.11 9.86 11.91
N LEU A 70 4.21 9.04 11.38
CA LEU A 70 3.56 7.90 12.05
C LEU A 70 4.39 6.61 11.99
N GLY A 71 5.63 6.65 11.47
CA GLY A 71 6.50 5.48 11.34
C GLY A 71 6.12 4.50 10.22
N ALA A 72 5.07 4.79 9.46
CA ALA A 72 4.65 3.95 8.35
C ALA A 72 5.46 4.25 7.08
N LYS A 73 5.81 3.20 6.34
CA LYS A 73 6.41 3.34 5.02
C LYS A 73 5.36 3.74 4.00
N LEU A 74 5.58 4.85 3.33
CA LEU A 74 4.69 5.36 2.29
C LEU A 74 5.05 4.77 0.92
N LEU A 75 4.09 4.14 0.26
CA LEU A 75 4.23 3.56 -1.06
C LEU A 75 3.15 4.11 -1.99
N ARG A 76 3.58 4.69 -3.10
CA ARG A 76 2.68 5.13 -4.16
C ARG A 76 2.33 3.97 -5.08
N SER A 77 1.05 3.80 -5.38
CA SER A 77 0.58 2.79 -6.33
C SER A 77 -0.52 3.33 -7.22
N SER A 78 -0.42 3.06 -8.51
CA SER A 78 -1.46 3.38 -9.49
C SER A 78 -2.70 2.47 -9.38
N ALA A 79 -2.57 1.34 -8.68
CA ALA A 79 -3.69 0.43 -8.42
C ALA A 79 -4.65 0.94 -7.32
N VAL A 80 -4.22 1.93 -6.55
CA VAL A 80 -5.06 2.56 -5.52
C VAL A 80 -5.98 3.58 -6.18
N PRO A 81 -7.30 3.50 -5.98
CA PRO A 81 -8.23 4.48 -6.52
C PRO A 81 -7.93 5.91 -6.05
N ALA A 82 -8.23 6.89 -6.90
CA ALA A 82 -8.09 8.30 -6.56
C ALA A 82 -8.81 8.66 -5.26
N GLY A 83 -8.29 9.58 -4.48
CA GLY A 83 -8.86 10.00 -3.20
C GLY A 83 -8.78 8.93 -2.11
N THR A 84 -7.93 7.91 -2.26
CA THR A 84 -7.89 6.78 -1.33
C THR A 84 -6.49 6.59 -0.74
N ILE A 85 -6.47 6.33 0.56
CA ILE A 85 -5.27 5.94 1.32
C ILE A 85 -5.57 4.59 1.99
N ILE A 86 -4.71 3.61 1.80
CA ILE A 86 -4.84 2.29 2.41
C ILE A 86 -3.70 2.13 3.41
N GLY A 87 -4.05 2.00 4.69
CA GLY A 87 -3.11 1.64 5.75
C GLY A 87 -3.18 0.14 6.02
N LEU A 88 -2.05 -0.47 6.26
CA LEU A 88 -1.99 -1.89 6.60
C LEU A 88 -0.82 -2.22 7.51
N ASP A 89 -1.01 -3.22 8.35
CA ASP A 89 0.06 -3.94 9.01
C ASP A 89 0.44 -5.15 8.14
N LYS A 90 1.58 -5.08 7.47
CA LYS A 90 2.02 -6.13 6.54
C LYS A 90 2.23 -7.50 7.19
N ASN A 91 2.39 -7.55 8.52
CA ASN A 91 2.61 -8.81 9.23
C ASN A 91 1.30 -9.56 9.49
N TYR A 92 0.18 -8.86 9.56
CA TYR A 92 -1.11 -9.42 9.95
C TYR A 92 -2.24 -9.20 8.94
N ALA A 93 -2.03 -8.30 7.95
CA ALA A 93 -3.11 -7.95 7.02
C ALA A 93 -3.33 -9.01 5.95
N LEU A 94 -2.25 -9.47 5.31
CA LEU A 94 -2.31 -10.31 4.12
C LEU A 94 -1.28 -11.43 4.20
N GLU A 95 -1.66 -12.60 3.70
CA GLU A 95 -0.78 -13.74 3.47
C GLU A 95 -0.80 -14.12 2.00
N GLN A 96 0.38 -14.37 1.46
CA GLN A 96 0.53 -14.96 0.13
C GLN A 96 0.75 -16.46 0.28
N ILE A 97 -0.15 -17.23 -0.30
CA ILE A 97 -0.09 -18.69 -0.33
C ILE A 97 0.40 -19.09 -1.72
N CYS A 98 1.56 -19.73 -1.79
CA CYS A 98 2.09 -20.27 -3.03
C CYS A 98 1.59 -21.70 -3.19
N GLY A 99 0.76 -21.93 -4.20
CA GLY A 99 0.24 -23.26 -4.54
C GLY A 99 1.25 -24.11 -5.31
N SER A 100 2.05 -23.47 -6.18
CA SER A 100 3.23 -24.10 -6.80
C SER A 100 4.34 -23.06 -6.92
N GLU A 101 5.56 -23.53 -6.79
CA GLU A 101 6.74 -22.73 -7.10
C GLU A 101 6.78 -22.42 -8.60
N VAL A 102 7.67 -21.51 -8.99
CA VAL A 102 7.89 -21.18 -10.39
C VAL A 102 8.44 -22.42 -11.11
N VAL A 103 7.63 -22.98 -12.01
CA VAL A 103 8.03 -24.11 -12.87
C VAL A 103 8.37 -23.54 -14.25
N VAL A 104 9.55 -23.88 -14.74
CA VAL A 104 10.00 -23.52 -16.09
C VAL A 104 10.02 -24.79 -16.91
N GLU A 105 9.17 -24.84 -17.92
CA GLU A 105 9.11 -25.96 -18.88
C GLU A 105 9.68 -25.52 -20.20
N TYR A 106 10.54 -26.35 -20.76
CA TYR A 106 11.13 -26.13 -22.08
C TYR A 106 10.58 -27.16 -23.07
N ASP A 107 10.13 -26.66 -24.20
CA ASP A 107 9.69 -27.50 -25.32
C ASP A 107 10.47 -27.14 -26.61
N LYS A 108 11.02 -28.13 -27.25
CA LYS A 108 11.76 -27.98 -28.49
C LYS A 108 10.94 -28.48 -29.68
N LEU A 109 10.51 -27.54 -30.51
CA LEU A 109 9.82 -27.82 -31.75
C LEU A 109 10.82 -28.10 -32.84
N ILE A 110 11.07 -29.40 -33.13
CA ILE A 110 12.09 -29.87 -34.08
C ILE A 110 11.75 -29.47 -35.52
N ASP A 111 10.46 -29.42 -35.85
CA ASP A 111 9.94 -29.06 -37.18
C ASP A 111 10.17 -27.58 -37.55
N ARG A 112 10.33 -26.72 -36.58
CA ARG A 112 10.51 -25.26 -36.76
C ARG A 112 11.81 -24.72 -36.20
N GLN A 113 12.66 -25.57 -35.64
CA GLN A 113 13.90 -25.19 -34.95
C GLN A 113 13.70 -24.07 -33.90
N LEU A 114 12.55 -24.06 -33.23
CA LEU A 114 12.19 -23.09 -32.19
C LEU A 114 12.22 -23.77 -30.83
N GLU A 115 12.73 -23.06 -29.83
CA GLU A 115 12.62 -23.40 -28.42
C GLU A 115 11.57 -22.53 -27.77
N ARG A 116 10.67 -23.14 -27.02
CA ARG A 116 9.68 -22.44 -26.18
C ARG A 116 9.98 -22.67 -24.72
N ALA A 117 9.85 -21.63 -23.93
CA ALA A 117 9.85 -21.70 -22.48
C ALA A 117 8.50 -21.25 -21.94
N ALA A 118 7.87 -22.05 -21.12
CA ALA A 118 6.68 -21.70 -20.37
C ALA A 118 7.04 -21.54 -18.91
N ILE A 119 6.69 -20.40 -18.34
CA ILE A 119 6.91 -20.11 -16.92
C ILE A 119 5.53 -20.05 -16.25
N THR A 120 5.29 -20.96 -15.32
CA THR A 120 4.02 -21.06 -14.61
C THR A 120 4.26 -20.94 -13.11
N SER A 121 3.48 -20.10 -12.46
CA SER A 121 3.41 -20.04 -11.00
C SER A 121 1.96 -19.89 -10.58
N VAL A 122 1.58 -20.52 -9.47
CA VAL A 122 0.24 -20.40 -8.89
C VAL A 122 0.37 -19.86 -7.49
N SER A 123 -0.20 -18.66 -7.26
CA SER A 123 -0.25 -18.04 -5.95
C SER A 123 -1.63 -17.45 -5.68
N GLY A 124 -2.02 -17.47 -4.43
CA GLY A 124 -3.23 -16.83 -3.94
C GLY A 124 -2.92 -15.86 -2.81
N PHE A 125 -3.84 -14.94 -2.57
CA PHE A 125 -3.75 -13.99 -1.45
C PHE A 125 -4.93 -14.19 -0.53
N ALA A 126 -4.67 -14.29 0.76
CA ALA A 126 -5.68 -14.36 1.80
C ALA A 126 -5.56 -13.15 2.72
N LYS A 127 -6.70 -12.62 3.18
CA LYS A 127 -6.75 -11.63 4.23
C LYS A 127 -6.80 -12.36 5.57
N LEU A 128 -5.83 -12.13 6.45
CA LEU A 128 -5.77 -12.77 7.76
C LEU A 128 -6.69 -12.08 8.76
N PHE A 129 -6.45 -10.80 9.05
CA PHE A 129 -7.24 -10.05 10.02
C PHE A 129 -7.89 -8.83 9.37
N THR A 130 -9.18 -8.64 9.69
CA THR A 130 -9.99 -7.56 9.08
C THR A 130 -9.52 -6.20 9.51
N ASP A 131 -9.12 -6.06 10.77
CA ASP A 131 -8.75 -4.78 11.36
C ASP A 131 -7.29 -4.37 11.11
N ALA A 132 -6.48 -5.31 10.59
CA ALA A 132 -5.09 -5.04 10.23
C ALA A 132 -4.93 -4.28 8.89
N ALA A 133 -6.02 -4.06 8.16
CA ALA A 133 -6.04 -3.25 6.93
C ALA A 133 -7.28 -2.37 6.92
N LYS A 134 -7.07 -1.05 6.78
CA LYS A 134 -8.14 -0.05 6.77
C LYS A 134 -7.97 0.91 5.60
N VAL A 135 -9.06 1.54 5.20
CA VAL A 135 -9.08 2.47 4.07
C VAL A 135 -9.64 3.81 4.51
N LEU A 136 -8.88 4.86 4.27
CA LEU A 136 -9.33 6.24 4.38
C LEU A 136 -9.70 6.75 2.98
N LYS A 137 -10.90 7.27 2.85
CA LYS A 137 -11.36 8.00 1.66
C LYS A 137 -11.49 9.49 2.01
N VAL A 138 -10.94 10.31 1.13
CA VAL A 138 -10.96 11.78 1.23
C VAL A 138 -11.75 12.36 0.08
#